data_d73eb302858d7f142209b946aa1a37aa
#
_entry.id   d73eb302858d7f142209b946aa1a37aa
#
_cell.length_a   1.000
_cell.length_b   1.000
_cell.length_c   1.000
_cell.angle_alpha   90.00
_cell.angle_beta   90.00
_cell.angle_gamma   90.00
#
_symmetry.space_group_name_H-M   'P 1'
#
loop_
_entity.id
_entity.type
_entity.pdbx_description
1 polymer ?
#
loop_
_entity_poly.entity_id
_entity_poly.type
_entity_poly.pdbx_seq_one_letter_code
_entity_poly.pdbx_strand_id
1 'polypeptide(L)'
;EYTEALKKLDESIGLNKGHTKAHNLETAIKRIIGCDTAKRSAEDGINDDKLDLFALIEYSHFADVTDKIVQFSAKPENLLDVARDYMKAGLYEDALYALSFTDENSPLVSYYKAYITNDISYIEKAEKADMGYCFPSNVEDIAVLEFAIENGKNAANANYYLGCLFYDRFRYDEAAGCFENCVCINPCHGRAWRNLSLYLFDKKHNGKKALYCMENALKYRPEDPRLLLEYEQLLKNTNASIEERLAVYDKYPELLKARDDCYLDKLTLLSQQGKYEEAINMAAVKHFHIYEGGEGKLTKQHAWMHVLYGNLLAKNGDTAKAEQIYMNGINMPKSYGEAKTFFNQEAHIYYYLSKLYSGDKRIKALEKAAEYKAAVSEISLFRALALKELGKADEASKVLDEMLAAAQNLIDNKDMRTYYGVGSPSPMPFELDIEKHNLLTGYALKAFALYGEEKYSDAEICIRKAEKLDSGDFAVYAYKQITE
;
A
#
# COMPACT_ATOMS: atom_id res chain seq x y z
N GLU A 1 36.61 32.50 17.00
CA GLU A 1 35.47 31.59 16.82
C GLU A 1 35.91 30.13 17.03
N TYR A 2 36.90 29.59 16.30
CA TYR A 2 37.29 28.18 16.40
C TYR A 2 37.80 27.76 17.80
N THR A 3 38.51 28.63 18.51
CA THR A 3 38.96 28.36 19.88
C THR A 3 37.81 28.18 20.86
N GLU A 4 36.75 28.98 20.71
CA GLU A 4 35.54 28.84 21.56
C GLU A 4 34.74 27.58 21.17
N ALA A 5 34.68 27.27 19.88
CA ALA A 5 34.05 26.06 19.39
C ALA A 5 34.75 24.79 19.95
N LEU A 6 36.08 24.73 19.88
CA LEU A 6 36.86 23.62 20.48
C LEU A 6 36.58 23.46 21.97
N LYS A 7 36.54 24.55 22.73
CA LYS A 7 36.19 24.50 24.16
C LYS A 7 34.83 23.89 24.41
N LYS A 8 33.81 24.23 23.59
CA LYS A 8 32.46 23.67 23.72
C LYS A 8 32.42 22.20 23.31
N LEU A 9 33.18 21.81 22.33
CA LEU A 9 33.31 20.41 21.94
C LEU A 9 34.00 19.57 23.02
N ASP A 10 35.09 20.09 23.65
CA ASP A 10 35.73 19.47 24.81
C ASP A 10 34.77 19.28 25.98
N GLU A 11 33.95 20.31 26.29
CA GLU A 11 32.87 20.20 27.32
C GLU A 11 31.87 19.10 26.95
N SER A 12 31.42 19.04 25.70
CA SER A 12 30.46 18.03 25.19
C SER A 12 31.05 16.61 25.27
N ILE A 13 32.30 16.43 24.83
CA ILE A 13 33.05 15.16 24.88
C ILE A 13 33.28 14.73 26.34
N GLY A 14 33.58 15.70 27.22
CA GLY A 14 33.73 15.44 28.67
C GLY A 14 32.44 14.89 29.30
N LEU A 15 31.28 15.35 28.85
CA LEU A 15 29.97 14.86 29.28
C LEU A 15 29.61 13.49 28.69
N ASN A 16 29.98 13.27 27.46
CA ASN A 16 29.74 11.99 26.74
C ASN A 16 30.92 11.66 25.84
N LYS A 17 31.80 10.81 26.33
CA LYS A 17 33.01 10.37 25.58
C LYS A 17 32.71 9.65 24.26
N GLY A 18 31.53 9.09 24.11
CA GLY A 18 31.07 8.43 22.88
C GLY A 18 30.30 9.35 21.93
N HIS A 19 30.37 10.67 22.07
CA HIS A 19 29.69 11.62 21.23
C HIS A 19 30.40 11.80 19.89
N THR A 20 30.22 10.86 18.94
CA THR A 20 30.90 10.79 17.64
C THR A 20 30.87 12.11 16.88
N LYS A 21 29.73 12.78 16.78
CA LYS A 21 29.63 14.07 16.06
C LYS A 21 30.49 15.17 16.67
N ALA A 22 30.67 15.21 18.01
CA ALA A 22 31.53 16.17 18.64
C ALA A 22 33.02 15.88 18.34
N HIS A 23 33.42 14.63 18.35
CA HIS A 23 34.79 14.22 17.96
C HIS A 23 35.05 14.54 16.49
N ASN A 24 34.10 14.27 15.60
CA ASN A 24 34.23 14.56 14.18
C ASN A 24 34.42 16.07 13.89
N LEU A 25 33.54 16.91 14.50
CA LEU A 25 33.68 18.37 14.38
C LEU A 25 34.93 18.92 15.05
N GLU A 26 35.37 18.36 16.17
CA GLU A 26 36.64 18.70 16.80
C GLU A 26 37.83 18.42 15.85
N THR A 27 37.78 17.26 15.18
CA THR A 27 38.79 16.88 14.19
C THR A 27 38.84 17.83 13.01
N ALA A 28 37.65 18.18 12.45
CA ALA A 28 37.54 19.16 11.37
C ALA A 28 38.14 20.54 11.76
N ILE A 29 37.76 21.03 12.93
CA ILE A 29 38.31 22.34 13.40
C ILE A 29 39.82 22.27 13.63
N LYS A 30 40.34 21.18 14.23
CA LYS A 30 41.80 20.98 14.39
C LYS A 30 42.51 21.01 13.05
N ARG A 31 41.96 20.39 12.01
CA ARG A 31 42.52 20.43 10.66
C ARG A 31 42.53 21.87 10.10
N ILE A 32 41.40 22.56 10.19
CA ILE A 32 41.27 23.93 9.66
C ILE A 32 42.28 24.91 10.29
N ILE A 33 42.52 24.80 11.60
CA ILE A 33 43.49 25.67 12.29
C ILE A 33 44.92 25.18 12.19
N GLY A 34 45.18 24.09 11.46
CA GLY A 34 46.52 23.54 11.28
C GLY A 34 47.15 22.88 12.53
N CYS A 35 46.31 22.26 13.38
CA CYS A 35 46.76 21.57 14.56
C CYS A 35 47.49 20.23 14.22
N ASP A 36 48.67 20.01 14.75
CA ASP A 36 49.47 18.81 14.48
C ASP A 36 48.78 17.49 14.89
N THR A 37 47.81 17.55 15.78
CA THR A 37 47.03 16.36 16.22
C THR A 37 45.87 16.01 15.33
N ALA A 38 45.50 16.84 14.33
CA ALA A 38 44.32 16.63 13.50
C ALA A 38 44.33 15.26 12.78
N LYS A 39 45.46 14.89 12.17
CA LYS A 39 45.63 13.59 11.51
C LYS A 39 45.37 12.43 12.46
N ARG A 40 45.93 12.49 13.67
CA ARG A 40 45.75 11.45 14.68
C ARG A 40 44.31 11.38 15.14
N SER A 41 43.63 12.51 15.34
CA SER A 41 42.23 12.53 15.70
C SER A 41 41.35 11.85 14.64
N ALA A 42 41.66 12.07 13.34
CA ALA A 42 40.96 11.40 12.25
C ALA A 42 41.22 9.88 12.22
N GLU A 43 42.47 9.45 12.46
CA GLU A 43 42.86 8.04 12.59
C GLU A 43 42.15 7.35 13.77
N ASP A 44 42.07 8.02 14.91
CA ASP A 44 41.37 7.51 16.10
C ASP A 44 39.89 7.34 15.79
N GLY A 45 39.22 8.29 15.13
CA GLY A 45 37.83 8.18 14.70
C GLY A 45 37.56 6.96 13.79
N ILE A 46 38.42 6.71 12.80
CA ILE A 46 38.31 5.52 11.94
C ILE A 46 38.55 4.22 12.71
N ASN A 47 39.42 4.24 13.72
CA ASN A 47 39.71 3.06 14.55
C ASN A 47 38.56 2.74 15.47
N ASP A 48 37.86 3.76 15.98
CA ASP A 48 36.71 3.64 16.83
C ASP A 48 35.47 3.15 16.05
N ASP A 49 35.22 3.70 14.87
CA ASP A 49 34.19 3.25 13.93
C ASP A 49 34.70 3.25 12.49
N LYS A 50 34.96 2.05 11.96
CA LYS A 50 35.47 1.86 10.59
C LYS A 50 34.49 2.29 9.50
N LEU A 51 33.23 2.50 9.84
CA LEU A 51 32.16 2.90 8.93
C LEU A 51 31.82 4.40 9.04
N ASP A 52 32.48 5.13 9.95
CA ASP A 52 32.29 6.58 10.07
C ASP A 52 32.81 7.31 8.84
N LEU A 53 31.86 7.69 7.96
CA LEU A 53 32.18 8.43 6.73
C LEU A 53 32.74 9.82 7.02
N PHE A 54 32.32 10.48 8.11
CA PHE A 54 32.85 11.80 8.46
C PHE A 54 34.34 11.68 8.82
N ALA A 55 34.71 10.72 9.66
CA ALA A 55 36.13 10.46 10.03
C ALA A 55 36.96 10.07 8.81
N LEU A 56 36.41 9.27 7.88
CA LEU A 56 37.08 8.92 6.62
C LEU A 56 37.31 10.13 5.73
N ILE A 57 36.34 11.05 5.64
CA ILE A 57 36.48 12.29 4.85
C ILE A 57 37.53 13.20 5.50
N GLU A 58 37.52 13.36 6.81
CA GLU A 58 38.59 14.12 7.51
C GLU A 58 39.98 13.50 7.29
N TYR A 59 40.10 12.18 7.35
CA TYR A 59 41.36 11.50 7.11
C TYR A 59 41.83 11.59 5.67
N SER A 60 40.92 11.73 4.71
CA SER A 60 41.27 11.87 3.28
C SER A 60 42.07 13.13 2.95
N HIS A 61 42.05 14.13 3.82
CA HIS A 61 42.95 15.30 3.70
C HIS A 61 44.43 14.97 4.00
N PHE A 62 44.71 13.81 4.60
CA PHE A 62 46.05 13.40 5.00
C PHE A 62 46.58 12.17 4.26
N ALA A 63 45.68 11.35 3.70
CA ALA A 63 46.02 10.13 2.96
C ALA A 63 44.91 9.78 1.96
N ASP A 64 45.25 9.11 0.87
CA ASP A 64 44.28 8.66 -0.10
C ASP A 64 43.46 7.47 0.45
N VAL A 65 42.22 7.71 0.69
CA VAL A 65 41.20 6.73 1.14
C VAL A 65 39.95 6.78 0.26
N THR A 66 40.05 7.34 -0.94
CA THR A 66 38.94 7.56 -1.86
C THR A 66 38.15 6.28 -2.11
N ASP A 67 38.80 5.16 -2.37
CA ASP A 67 38.14 3.88 -2.62
C ASP A 67 37.28 3.43 -1.42
N LYS A 68 37.72 3.68 -0.19
CA LYS A 68 36.98 3.36 1.03
C LYS A 68 35.77 4.26 1.18
N ILE A 69 35.92 5.57 0.94
CA ILE A 69 34.81 6.52 1.00
C ILE A 69 33.73 6.12 -0.01
N VAL A 70 34.10 5.83 -1.25
CA VAL A 70 33.19 5.39 -2.30
C VAL A 70 32.52 4.06 -1.94
N GLN A 71 33.28 3.11 -1.40
CA GLN A 71 32.74 1.81 -0.96
C GLN A 71 31.72 1.94 0.17
N PHE A 72 32.01 2.76 1.19
CA PHE A 72 31.17 2.89 2.37
C PHE A 72 30.03 3.90 2.19
N SER A 73 30.19 4.88 1.29
CA SER A 73 29.08 5.78 0.96
C SER A 73 27.93 5.04 0.28
N ALA A 74 28.21 3.99 -0.49
CA ALA A 74 27.24 3.13 -1.20
C ALA A 74 26.09 3.87 -1.92
N LYS A 75 25.61 4.95 -1.33
CA LYS A 75 24.53 5.83 -1.82
C LYS A 75 24.89 7.29 -1.57
N PRO A 76 24.49 8.21 -2.49
CA PRO A 76 24.72 9.65 -2.34
C PRO A 76 24.17 10.24 -1.02
N GLU A 77 23.07 9.69 -0.50
CA GLU A 77 22.42 10.16 0.73
C GLU A 77 23.35 10.07 1.95
N ASN A 78 24.22 9.05 2.02
CA ASN A 78 25.16 8.91 3.13
C ASN A 78 26.20 10.08 3.16
N LEU A 79 26.61 10.56 2.00
CA LEU A 79 27.49 11.73 1.91
C LEU A 79 26.73 13.04 2.12
N LEU A 80 25.43 13.08 1.79
CA LEU A 80 24.58 14.22 2.13
C LEU A 80 24.45 14.39 3.66
N ASP A 81 24.38 13.30 4.43
CA ASP A 81 24.32 13.40 5.89
C ASP A 81 25.60 14.02 6.45
N VAL A 82 26.76 13.63 5.94
CA VAL A 82 28.04 14.26 6.31
C VAL A 82 28.08 15.72 5.87
N ALA A 83 27.66 16.03 4.66
CA ALA A 83 27.62 17.41 4.16
C ALA A 83 26.71 18.30 5.01
N ARG A 84 25.54 17.80 5.44
CA ARG A 84 24.65 18.52 6.36
C ARG A 84 25.31 18.81 7.71
N ASP A 85 26.06 17.85 8.27
CA ASP A 85 26.78 18.07 9.52
C ASP A 85 27.86 19.17 9.37
N TYR A 86 28.58 19.22 8.26
CA TYR A 86 29.48 20.34 7.95
C TYR A 86 28.73 21.67 7.78
N MET A 87 27.62 21.68 7.05
CA MET A 87 26.82 22.89 6.85
C MET A 87 26.26 23.46 8.16
N LYS A 88 25.81 22.60 9.08
CA LYS A 88 25.36 23.00 10.43
C LYS A 88 26.46 23.69 11.22
N ALA A 89 27.70 23.31 10.98
CA ALA A 89 28.88 23.94 11.59
C ALA A 89 29.36 25.19 10.82
N GLY A 90 28.72 25.55 9.69
CA GLY A 90 29.16 26.64 8.82
C GLY A 90 30.34 26.31 7.92
N LEU A 91 30.71 25.02 7.81
CA LEU A 91 31.87 24.53 7.05
C LEU A 91 31.45 24.14 5.61
N TYR A 92 31.03 25.11 4.83
CA TYR A 92 30.47 24.87 3.48
C TYR A 92 31.44 24.32 2.47
N GLU A 93 32.76 24.69 2.55
CA GLU A 93 33.80 24.13 1.67
C GLU A 93 34.00 22.63 1.95
N ASP A 94 33.98 22.23 3.22
CA ASP A 94 34.09 20.84 3.61
C ASP A 94 32.86 20.03 3.23
N ALA A 95 31.68 20.65 3.27
CA ALA A 95 30.45 20.04 2.75
C ALA A 95 30.55 19.75 1.24
N LEU A 96 31.08 20.71 0.45
CA LEU A 96 31.33 20.51 -0.99
C LEU A 96 32.39 19.43 -1.23
N TYR A 97 33.43 19.41 -0.42
CA TYR A 97 34.46 18.37 -0.50
C TYR A 97 33.85 16.98 -0.25
N ALA A 98 33.04 16.81 0.79
CA ALA A 98 32.32 15.56 1.04
C ALA A 98 31.46 15.15 -0.16
N LEU A 99 30.74 16.09 -0.76
CA LEU A 99 29.90 15.82 -1.94
C LEU A 99 30.69 15.60 -3.24
N SER A 100 31.99 15.79 -3.24
CA SER A 100 32.85 15.47 -4.39
C SER A 100 33.14 13.98 -4.57
N PHE A 101 32.91 13.18 -3.53
CA PHE A 101 33.08 11.72 -3.56
C PHE A 101 31.86 10.95 -4.10
N THR A 102 30.77 11.63 -4.48
CA THR A 102 29.59 11.00 -5.04
C THR A 102 29.31 11.45 -6.47
N ASP A 103 28.60 10.61 -7.20
CA ASP A 103 28.12 10.92 -8.55
C ASP A 103 27.13 12.11 -8.52
N GLU A 104 27.27 12.99 -9.50
CA GLU A 104 26.40 14.15 -9.70
C GLU A 104 25.00 13.81 -10.22
N ASN A 105 24.69 12.52 -10.44
CA ASN A 105 23.37 12.09 -10.92
C ASN A 105 22.28 12.08 -9.85
N SER A 106 22.63 12.27 -8.57
CA SER A 106 21.61 12.45 -7.51
C SER A 106 21.02 13.87 -7.57
N PRO A 107 19.68 14.01 -7.75
CA PRO A 107 19.03 15.30 -7.76
C PRO A 107 19.34 16.12 -6.50
N LEU A 108 19.26 15.47 -5.33
CA LEU A 108 19.42 16.15 -4.05
C LEU A 108 20.86 16.66 -3.85
N VAL A 109 21.88 15.88 -4.24
CA VAL A 109 23.28 16.32 -4.23
C VAL A 109 23.46 17.57 -5.09
N SER A 110 22.86 17.60 -6.27
CA SER A 110 22.94 18.75 -7.16
C SER A 110 22.24 19.99 -6.56
N TYR A 111 21.09 19.83 -5.92
CA TYR A 111 20.44 20.95 -5.21
C TYR A 111 21.30 21.47 -4.05
N TYR A 112 21.96 20.62 -3.27
CA TYR A 112 22.89 21.02 -2.22
C TYR A 112 24.08 21.77 -2.77
N LYS A 113 24.70 21.30 -3.86
CA LYS A 113 25.77 22.01 -4.55
C LYS A 113 25.32 23.38 -5.03
N ALA A 114 24.11 23.49 -5.62
CA ALA A 114 23.53 24.79 -6.01
C ALA A 114 23.39 25.75 -4.83
N TYR A 115 22.84 25.25 -3.72
CA TYR A 115 22.64 26.06 -2.50
C TYR A 115 23.95 26.56 -1.90
N ILE A 116 24.96 25.69 -1.82
CA ILE A 116 26.25 26.03 -1.20
C ILE A 116 27.05 27.00 -2.08
N THR A 117 27.06 26.76 -3.40
CA THR A 117 27.88 27.54 -4.35
C THR A 117 27.16 28.74 -4.95
N ASN A 118 25.85 28.82 -4.78
CA ASN A 118 25.00 29.78 -5.50
C ASN A 118 25.07 29.65 -7.04
N ASP A 119 25.46 28.46 -7.54
CA ASP A 119 25.53 28.15 -8.98
C ASP A 119 24.24 27.46 -9.45
N ILE A 120 23.39 28.22 -10.13
CA ILE A 120 22.10 27.71 -10.63
C ILE A 120 22.22 26.60 -11.70
N SER A 121 23.40 26.39 -12.29
CA SER A 121 23.62 25.31 -13.24
C SER A 121 23.39 23.94 -12.63
N TYR A 122 23.62 23.79 -11.33
CA TYR A 122 23.32 22.56 -10.58
C TYR A 122 21.82 22.33 -10.42
N ILE A 123 20.97 23.37 -10.38
CA ILE A 123 19.50 23.21 -10.40
C ILE A 123 19.08 22.58 -11.72
N GLU A 124 19.63 23.07 -12.85
CA GLU A 124 19.31 22.51 -14.15
C GLU A 124 19.74 21.03 -14.30
N LYS A 125 20.86 20.65 -13.66
CA LYS A 125 21.30 19.24 -13.60
C LYS A 125 20.31 18.40 -12.78
N ALA A 126 19.92 18.88 -11.59
CA ALA A 126 18.99 18.20 -10.71
C ALA A 126 17.62 17.96 -11.40
N GLU A 127 17.11 18.96 -12.12
CA GLU A 127 15.82 18.87 -12.83
C GLU A 127 15.84 17.88 -14.01
N LYS A 128 17.03 17.53 -14.52
CA LYS A 128 17.21 16.54 -15.61
C LYS A 128 17.60 15.15 -15.11
N ALA A 129 17.99 15.04 -13.84
CA ALA A 129 18.42 13.78 -13.25
C ALA A 129 17.25 12.79 -13.08
N ASP A 130 17.58 11.50 -12.96
CA ASP A 130 16.57 10.49 -12.64
C ASP A 130 15.96 10.77 -11.26
N MET A 131 14.66 10.77 -11.21
CA MET A 131 13.89 10.99 -9.98
C MET A 131 13.78 9.73 -9.10
N GLY A 132 14.33 8.59 -9.54
CA GLY A 132 14.32 7.36 -8.77
C GLY A 132 15.15 7.49 -7.49
N TYR A 133 14.65 6.93 -6.39
CA TYR A 133 15.38 6.83 -5.12
C TYR A 133 15.90 8.15 -4.53
N CYS A 134 15.20 9.26 -4.77
CA CYS A 134 15.49 10.56 -4.17
C CYS A 134 14.41 10.91 -3.14
N PHE A 135 14.77 10.90 -1.86
CA PHE A 135 13.82 11.04 -0.74
C PHE A 135 14.31 12.11 0.26
N PRO A 136 14.01 13.40 0.03
CA PRO A 136 14.27 14.43 1.03
C PRO A 136 13.60 14.10 2.36
N SER A 137 14.33 14.18 3.45
CA SER A 137 13.84 13.74 4.76
C SER A 137 14.30 14.64 5.93
N ASN A 138 15.26 15.53 5.68
CA ASN A 138 15.85 16.42 6.68
C ASN A 138 15.26 17.83 6.60
N VAL A 139 15.33 18.57 7.70
CA VAL A 139 14.85 19.96 7.76
C VAL A 139 15.65 20.86 6.83
N GLU A 140 16.95 20.59 6.69
CA GLU A 140 17.87 21.32 5.80
C GLU A 140 17.45 21.21 4.33
N ASP A 141 16.82 20.08 3.95
CA ASP A 141 16.34 19.87 2.58
C ASP A 141 15.26 20.90 2.20
N ILE A 142 14.51 21.42 3.17
CA ILE A 142 13.51 22.46 2.93
C ILE A 142 14.21 23.71 2.37
N ALA A 143 15.21 24.25 3.08
CA ALA A 143 15.90 25.47 2.65
C ALA A 143 16.61 25.28 1.29
N VAL A 144 17.18 24.11 1.06
CA VAL A 144 17.87 23.77 -0.19
C VAL A 144 16.89 23.70 -1.36
N LEU A 145 15.70 23.08 -1.15
CA LEU A 145 14.68 22.94 -2.19
C LEU A 145 13.96 24.29 -2.44
N GLU A 146 13.69 25.08 -1.38
CA GLU A 146 13.16 26.45 -1.52
C GLU A 146 14.10 27.33 -2.32
N PHE A 147 15.40 27.27 -2.04
CA PHE A 147 16.41 27.97 -2.84
C PHE A 147 16.35 27.56 -4.32
N ALA A 148 16.23 26.25 -4.60
CA ALA A 148 16.12 25.76 -5.96
C ALA A 148 14.84 26.23 -6.66
N ILE A 149 13.72 26.32 -5.94
CA ILE A 149 12.43 26.82 -6.46
C ILE A 149 12.52 28.32 -6.78
N GLU A 150 13.13 29.11 -5.90
CA GLU A 150 13.25 30.55 -6.07
C GLU A 150 14.18 30.97 -7.19
N ASN A 151 15.28 30.20 -7.42
CA ASN A 151 16.33 30.56 -8.36
C ASN A 151 16.31 29.75 -9.66
N GLY A 152 15.58 28.63 -9.71
CA GLY A 152 15.46 27.77 -10.89
C GLY A 152 14.40 28.24 -11.88
N LYS A 153 14.72 28.26 -13.17
CA LYS A 153 13.74 28.63 -14.22
C LYS A 153 12.58 27.63 -14.37
N ASN A 154 12.85 26.37 -14.11
CA ASN A 154 11.91 25.26 -14.24
C ASN A 154 12.17 24.26 -13.09
N ALA A 155 11.75 24.63 -11.89
CA ALA A 155 11.99 23.84 -10.67
C ALA A 155 10.82 22.89 -10.37
N ALA A 156 10.37 22.12 -11.35
CA ALA A 156 9.25 21.20 -11.19
C ALA A 156 9.58 20.06 -10.22
N ASN A 157 10.77 19.44 -10.37
CA ASN A 157 11.18 18.36 -9.51
C ASN A 157 11.47 18.85 -8.08
N ALA A 158 12.08 20.02 -7.90
CA ALA A 158 12.26 20.62 -6.57
C ALA A 158 10.92 20.82 -5.86
N ASN A 159 9.91 21.35 -6.54
CA ASN A 159 8.55 21.46 -6.00
C ASN A 159 7.98 20.08 -5.63
N TYR A 160 8.15 19.07 -6.48
CA TYR A 160 7.68 17.72 -6.19
C TYR A 160 8.36 17.15 -4.93
N TYR A 161 9.68 17.28 -4.81
CA TYR A 161 10.42 16.78 -3.66
C TYR A 161 10.04 17.50 -2.36
N LEU A 162 9.90 18.82 -2.41
CA LEU A 162 9.47 19.62 -1.26
C LEU A 162 8.03 19.23 -0.86
N GLY A 163 7.15 19.04 -1.83
CA GLY A 163 5.80 18.54 -1.59
C GLY A 163 5.78 17.17 -0.92
N CYS A 164 6.64 16.24 -1.35
CA CYS A 164 6.77 14.92 -0.70
C CYS A 164 7.22 15.05 0.76
N LEU A 165 8.21 15.91 1.04
CA LEU A 165 8.71 16.16 2.39
C LEU A 165 7.62 16.77 3.28
N PHE A 166 6.89 17.76 2.79
CA PHE A 166 5.78 18.36 3.55
C PHE A 166 4.66 17.36 3.80
N TYR A 167 4.35 16.49 2.84
CA TYR A 167 3.32 15.45 3.00
C TYR A 167 3.70 14.45 4.10
N ASP A 168 4.96 14.01 4.14
CA ASP A 168 5.51 13.15 5.18
C ASP A 168 5.44 13.81 6.57
N ARG A 169 5.63 15.12 6.63
CA ARG A 169 5.55 15.94 7.86
C ARG A 169 4.13 16.40 8.19
N PHE A 170 3.10 15.83 7.58
CA PHE A 170 1.69 16.14 7.78
C PHE A 170 1.30 17.60 7.45
N ARG A 171 2.14 18.34 6.71
CA ARG A 171 1.90 19.68 6.19
C ARG A 171 1.17 19.58 4.83
N TYR A 172 -0.02 19.02 4.85
CA TYR A 172 -0.72 18.59 3.64
C TYR A 172 -1.09 19.71 2.68
N ASP A 173 -1.51 20.86 3.17
CA ASP A 173 -1.91 21.99 2.31
C ASP A 173 -0.69 22.61 1.62
N GLU A 174 0.45 22.70 2.30
CA GLU A 174 1.71 23.16 1.71
C GLU A 174 2.24 22.14 0.70
N ALA A 175 2.15 20.86 1.00
CA ALA A 175 2.48 19.80 0.07
C ALA A 175 1.67 19.91 -1.23
N ALA A 176 0.36 20.13 -1.10
CA ALA A 176 -0.52 20.29 -2.25
C ALA A 176 -0.13 21.51 -3.10
N GLY A 177 0.18 22.64 -2.48
CA GLY A 177 0.67 23.84 -3.19
C GLY A 177 1.94 23.56 -3.99
N CYS A 178 2.87 22.79 -3.41
CA CYS A 178 4.07 22.36 -4.11
C CYS A 178 3.74 21.43 -5.30
N PHE A 179 2.84 20.45 -5.13
CA PHE A 179 2.43 19.57 -6.24
C PHE A 179 1.68 20.34 -7.34
N GLU A 180 0.83 21.31 -6.98
CA GLU A 180 0.13 22.17 -7.94
C GLU A 180 1.14 23.02 -8.74
N ASN A 181 2.13 23.62 -8.09
CA ASN A 181 3.21 24.32 -8.76
C ASN A 181 4.00 23.40 -9.69
N CYS A 182 4.32 22.19 -9.22
CA CYS A 182 5.03 21.18 -10.03
C CYS A 182 4.28 20.90 -11.33
N VAL A 183 2.98 20.58 -11.28
CA VAL A 183 2.20 20.26 -12.50
C VAL A 183 1.89 21.52 -13.34
N CYS A 184 1.91 22.70 -12.76
CA CYS A 184 1.83 23.95 -13.49
C CYS A 184 3.07 24.17 -14.37
N ILE A 185 4.26 23.89 -13.83
CA ILE A 185 5.55 24.01 -14.52
C ILE A 185 5.72 22.84 -15.52
N ASN A 186 5.44 21.64 -15.10
CA ASN A 186 5.52 20.42 -15.91
C ASN A 186 4.21 19.63 -15.86
N PRO A 187 3.26 19.88 -16.76
CA PRO A 187 1.99 19.16 -16.81
C PRO A 187 2.11 17.63 -17.02
N CYS A 188 3.27 17.16 -17.47
CA CYS A 188 3.52 15.74 -17.69
C CYS A 188 4.07 15.02 -16.43
N HIS A 189 4.15 15.69 -15.29
CA HIS A 189 4.70 15.14 -14.07
C HIS A 189 3.71 14.18 -13.36
N GLY A 190 3.64 12.92 -13.82
CA GLY A 190 2.65 11.94 -13.36
C GLY A 190 2.69 11.64 -11.85
N ARG A 191 3.89 11.69 -11.22
CA ARG A 191 4.02 11.46 -9.76
C ARG A 191 3.34 12.58 -8.94
N ALA A 192 3.47 13.84 -9.37
CA ALA A 192 2.83 14.97 -8.71
C ALA A 192 1.30 14.90 -8.88
N TRP A 193 0.80 14.55 -10.07
CA TRP A 193 -0.62 14.29 -10.29
C TRP A 193 -1.18 13.21 -9.37
N ARG A 194 -0.46 12.10 -9.20
CA ARG A 194 -0.85 11.05 -8.26
C ARG A 194 -0.95 11.55 -6.83
N ASN A 195 0.05 12.30 -6.35
CA ASN A 195 0.06 12.81 -4.98
C ASN A 195 -1.04 13.85 -4.74
N LEU A 196 -1.34 14.70 -5.72
CA LEU A 196 -2.50 15.60 -5.69
C LEU A 196 -3.82 14.82 -5.59
N SER A 197 -3.94 13.70 -6.29
CA SER A 197 -5.13 12.84 -6.20
C SER A 197 -5.36 12.34 -4.79
N LEU A 198 -4.31 11.84 -4.13
CA LEU A 198 -4.38 11.37 -2.74
C LEU A 198 -4.82 12.48 -1.79
N TYR A 199 -4.17 13.66 -1.87
CA TYR A 199 -4.53 14.80 -1.05
C TYR A 199 -5.99 15.24 -1.26
N LEU A 200 -6.42 15.35 -2.51
CA LEU A 200 -7.77 15.81 -2.84
C LEU A 200 -8.84 14.84 -2.35
N PHE A 201 -8.56 13.54 -2.38
CA PHE A 201 -9.48 12.54 -1.87
C PHE A 201 -9.49 12.49 -0.34
N ASP A 202 -8.32 12.26 0.29
CA ASP A 202 -8.23 12.00 1.73
C ASP A 202 -8.41 13.25 2.59
N LYS A 203 -7.93 14.42 2.14
CA LYS A 203 -7.91 15.65 2.96
C LYS A 203 -8.96 16.65 2.55
N LYS A 204 -9.37 16.66 1.28
CA LYS A 204 -10.40 17.63 0.78
C LYS A 204 -11.71 16.96 0.43
N HIS A 205 -11.80 15.62 0.51
CA HIS A 205 -13.00 14.84 0.18
C HIS A 205 -13.59 15.19 -1.19
N ASN A 206 -12.72 15.51 -2.15
CA ASN A 206 -13.10 15.92 -3.50
C ASN A 206 -12.80 14.81 -4.51
N GLY A 207 -13.60 13.76 -4.51
CA GLY A 207 -13.45 12.60 -5.38
C GLY A 207 -13.37 12.95 -6.87
N LYS A 208 -14.18 13.93 -7.33
CA LYS A 208 -14.17 14.33 -8.75
C LYS A 208 -12.83 14.90 -9.20
N LYS A 209 -12.24 15.81 -8.41
CA LYS A 209 -10.92 16.37 -8.72
C LYS A 209 -9.82 15.32 -8.53
N ALA A 210 -9.95 14.44 -7.53
CA ALA A 210 -9.02 13.35 -7.31
C ALA A 210 -8.97 12.40 -8.52
N LEU A 211 -10.12 11.99 -9.08
CA LEU A 211 -10.20 11.19 -10.30
C LEU A 211 -9.50 11.85 -11.48
N TYR A 212 -9.77 13.14 -11.72
CA TYR A 212 -9.09 13.90 -12.77
C TYR A 212 -7.56 13.88 -12.62
N CYS A 213 -7.05 14.04 -11.39
CA CYS A 213 -5.62 13.99 -11.11
C CYS A 213 -5.06 12.58 -11.35
N MET A 214 -5.78 11.54 -10.93
CA MET A 214 -5.33 10.16 -11.13
C MET A 214 -5.33 9.74 -12.61
N GLU A 215 -6.29 10.20 -13.39
CA GLU A 215 -6.30 10.02 -14.85
C GLU A 215 -5.08 10.64 -15.51
N ASN A 216 -4.68 11.87 -15.10
CA ASN A 216 -3.45 12.48 -15.58
C ASN A 216 -2.21 11.72 -15.12
N ALA A 217 -2.18 11.21 -13.89
CA ALA A 217 -1.08 10.38 -13.41
C ALA A 217 -0.90 9.15 -14.30
N LEU A 218 -1.96 8.42 -14.58
CA LEU A 218 -1.95 7.23 -15.43
C LEU A 218 -1.64 7.55 -16.90
N LYS A 219 -2.11 8.70 -17.40
CA LYS A 219 -1.80 9.18 -18.77
C LYS A 219 -0.31 9.42 -18.95
N TYR A 220 0.37 9.99 -17.97
CA TYR A 220 1.79 10.36 -18.06
C TYR A 220 2.74 9.29 -17.50
N ARG A 221 2.21 8.24 -16.87
CA ARG A 221 2.93 7.05 -16.41
C ARG A 221 2.15 5.78 -16.74
N PRO A 222 1.92 5.52 -18.04
CA PRO A 222 1.11 4.39 -18.48
C PRO A 222 1.76 3.02 -18.22
N GLU A 223 3.02 2.98 -17.79
CA GLU A 223 3.77 1.77 -17.44
C GLU A 223 3.67 1.38 -15.98
N ASP A 224 3.06 2.22 -15.12
CA ASP A 224 3.01 1.99 -13.68
C ASP A 224 1.74 1.23 -13.25
N PRO A 225 1.85 -0.08 -12.98
CA PRO A 225 0.66 -0.88 -12.64
C PRO A 225 0.06 -0.51 -11.28
N ARG A 226 0.81 0.19 -10.41
CA ARG A 226 0.27 0.68 -9.15
C ARG A 226 -0.80 1.75 -9.38
N LEU A 227 -0.62 2.61 -10.38
CA LEU A 227 -1.60 3.64 -10.70
C LEU A 227 -2.93 3.05 -11.17
N LEU A 228 -2.90 1.87 -11.83
CA LEU A 228 -4.12 1.17 -12.21
C LEU A 228 -4.93 0.74 -10.97
N LEU A 229 -4.26 0.15 -9.97
CA LEU A 229 -4.89 -0.22 -8.70
C LEU A 229 -5.48 1.01 -7.99
N GLU A 230 -4.68 2.08 -7.87
CA GLU A 230 -5.09 3.30 -7.18
C GLU A 230 -6.27 3.99 -7.89
N TYR A 231 -6.27 3.99 -9.22
CA TYR A 231 -7.38 4.55 -10.00
C TYR A 231 -8.68 3.74 -9.83
N GLU A 232 -8.57 2.42 -9.86
CA GLU A 232 -9.73 1.54 -9.64
C GLU A 232 -10.29 1.71 -8.23
N GLN A 233 -9.44 1.72 -7.22
CA GLN A 233 -9.87 1.94 -5.84
C GLN A 233 -10.55 3.31 -5.65
N LEU A 234 -10.04 4.33 -6.33
CA LEU A 234 -10.65 5.66 -6.31
C LEU A 234 -12.03 5.66 -6.97
N LEU A 235 -12.19 4.96 -8.11
CA LEU A 235 -13.48 4.76 -8.75
C LEU A 235 -14.47 4.05 -7.81
N LYS A 236 -14.04 2.96 -7.16
CA LYS A 236 -14.84 2.28 -6.16
C LYS A 236 -15.26 3.20 -5.02
N ASN A 237 -14.31 3.95 -4.45
CA ASN A 237 -14.57 4.86 -3.33
C ASN A 237 -15.44 6.07 -3.71
N THR A 238 -15.53 6.39 -4.99
CA THR A 238 -16.42 7.44 -5.52
C THR A 238 -17.74 6.90 -6.09
N ASN A 239 -18.03 5.61 -5.82
CA ASN A 239 -19.27 4.91 -6.24
C ASN A 239 -19.44 4.85 -7.76
N ALA A 240 -18.36 4.70 -8.53
CA ALA A 240 -18.44 4.40 -9.95
C ALA A 240 -19.14 3.04 -10.19
N SER A 241 -19.84 2.92 -11.30
CA SER A 241 -20.52 1.67 -11.67
C SER A 241 -19.54 0.54 -11.96
N ILE A 242 -20.01 -0.70 -11.88
CA ILE A 242 -19.20 -1.89 -12.21
C ILE A 242 -18.72 -1.82 -13.66
N GLU A 243 -19.53 -1.29 -14.57
CA GLU A 243 -19.18 -1.11 -15.96
C GLU A 243 -18.02 -0.12 -16.16
N GLU A 244 -18.07 1.02 -15.46
CA GLU A 244 -16.99 2.01 -15.50
C GLU A 244 -15.69 1.44 -14.94
N ARG A 245 -15.74 0.69 -13.85
CA ARG A 245 -14.60 0.04 -13.23
C ARG A 245 -14.00 -1.04 -14.14
N LEU A 246 -14.83 -1.90 -14.76
CA LEU A 246 -14.37 -2.90 -15.74
C LEU A 246 -13.72 -2.28 -16.98
N ALA A 247 -14.30 -1.17 -17.49
CA ALA A 247 -13.75 -0.48 -18.65
C ALA A 247 -12.32 0.00 -18.44
N VAL A 248 -11.94 0.34 -17.23
CA VAL A 248 -10.55 0.70 -16.89
C VAL A 248 -9.62 -0.49 -17.07
N TYR A 249 -9.99 -1.68 -16.60
CA TYR A 249 -9.18 -2.89 -16.79
C TYR A 249 -9.08 -3.31 -18.24
N ASP A 250 -10.12 -3.13 -19.02
CA ASP A 250 -10.11 -3.42 -20.45
C ASP A 250 -9.22 -2.45 -21.25
N LYS A 251 -9.11 -1.21 -20.78
CA LYS A 251 -8.24 -0.19 -21.36
C LYS A 251 -6.75 -0.44 -21.10
N TYR A 252 -6.41 -1.08 -19.98
CA TYR A 252 -5.01 -1.29 -19.55
C TYR A 252 -4.69 -2.78 -19.30
N PRO A 253 -4.81 -3.67 -20.31
CA PRO A 253 -4.70 -5.12 -20.10
C PRO A 253 -3.30 -5.57 -19.67
N GLU A 254 -2.24 -4.86 -20.08
CA GLU A 254 -0.86 -5.23 -19.69
C GLU A 254 -0.57 -4.85 -18.22
N LEU A 255 -1.07 -3.73 -17.75
CA LEU A 255 -0.96 -3.36 -16.34
C LEU A 255 -1.77 -4.32 -15.45
N LEU A 256 -2.95 -4.74 -15.92
CA LEU A 256 -3.77 -5.74 -15.25
C LEU A 256 -3.01 -7.06 -15.03
N LYS A 257 -2.30 -7.53 -16.05
CA LYS A 257 -1.51 -8.78 -15.95
C LYS A 257 -0.37 -8.68 -14.95
N ALA A 258 0.17 -7.48 -14.74
CA ALA A 258 1.30 -7.24 -13.85
C ALA A 258 0.91 -7.23 -12.35
N ARG A 259 -0.41 -7.16 -12.01
CA ARG A 259 -0.88 -7.08 -10.62
C ARG A 259 -1.98 -8.07 -10.33
N ASP A 260 -1.71 -8.96 -9.40
CA ASP A 260 -2.64 -10.02 -9.00
C ASP A 260 -3.87 -9.49 -8.24
N ASP A 261 -3.72 -8.42 -7.48
CA ASP A 261 -4.82 -7.74 -6.80
C ASP A 261 -5.83 -7.10 -7.77
N CYS A 262 -5.34 -6.39 -8.80
CA CYS A 262 -6.19 -5.86 -9.88
C CYS A 262 -6.88 -6.98 -10.66
N TYR A 263 -6.14 -8.07 -10.90
CA TYR A 263 -6.69 -9.22 -11.63
C TYR A 263 -7.82 -9.88 -10.85
N LEU A 264 -7.63 -10.08 -9.53
CA LEU A 264 -8.64 -10.63 -8.64
C LEU A 264 -9.87 -9.73 -8.53
N ASP A 265 -9.67 -8.41 -8.47
CA ASP A 265 -10.77 -7.46 -8.45
C ASP A 265 -11.59 -7.52 -9.75
N LYS A 266 -10.93 -7.62 -10.92
CA LYS A 266 -11.64 -7.84 -12.20
C LYS A 266 -12.48 -9.11 -12.19
N LEU A 267 -11.98 -10.22 -11.62
CA LEU A 267 -12.78 -11.46 -11.48
C LEU A 267 -14.04 -11.24 -10.64
N THR A 268 -13.90 -10.44 -9.57
CA THR A 268 -15.00 -10.06 -8.69
C THR A 268 -16.06 -9.23 -9.45
N LEU A 269 -15.63 -8.21 -10.19
CA LEU A 269 -16.51 -7.35 -10.98
C LEU A 269 -17.24 -8.13 -12.10
N LEU A 270 -16.53 -9.04 -12.80
CA LEU A 270 -17.16 -9.92 -13.79
C LEU A 270 -18.23 -10.81 -13.15
N SER A 271 -17.95 -11.33 -11.95
CA SER A 271 -18.92 -12.13 -11.20
C SER A 271 -20.15 -11.31 -10.84
N GLN A 272 -19.97 -10.05 -10.45
CA GLN A 272 -21.08 -9.13 -10.14
C GLN A 272 -21.91 -8.75 -11.39
N GLN A 273 -21.35 -8.87 -12.59
CA GLN A 273 -22.10 -8.74 -13.85
C GLN A 273 -22.75 -10.06 -14.31
N GLY A 274 -22.66 -11.13 -13.54
CA GLY A 274 -23.15 -12.46 -13.94
C GLY A 274 -22.30 -13.15 -15.01
N LYS A 275 -21.13 -12.61 -15.35
CA LYS A 275 -20.18 -13.19 -16.33
C LYS A 275 -19.28 -14.24 -15.68
N TYR A 276 -19.88 -15.20 -14.99
CA TYR A 276 -19.18 -16.19 -14.17
C TYR A 276 -18.22 -17.07 -14.98
N GLU A 277 -18.67 -17.55 -16.16
CA GLU A 277 -17.85 -18.40 -17.03
C GLU A 277 -16.58 -17.67 -17.51
N GLU A 278 -16.72 -16.40 -17.87
CA GLU A 278 -15.59 -15.56 -18.24
C GLU A 278 -14.61 -15.39 -17.08
N ALA A 279 -15.10 -15.09 -15.88
CA ALA A 279 -14.29 -14.94 -14.67
C ALA A 279 -13.53 -16.23 -14.34
N ILE A 280 -14.20 -17.40 -14.40
CA ILE A 280 -13.59 -18.71 -14.14
C ILE A 280 -12.49 -19.01 -15.18
N ASN A 281 -12.76 -18.77 -16.46
CA ASN A 281 -11.78 -19.01 -17.53
C ASN A 281 -10.57 -18.09 -17.41
N MET A 282 -10.77 -16.81 -17.06
CA MET A 282 -9.68 -15.88 -16.77
C MET A 282 -8.82 -16.35 -15.59
N ALA A 283 -9.44 -16.79 -14.50
CA ALA A 283 -8.73 -17.27 -13.32
C ALA A 283 -7.90 -18.54 -13.62
N ALA A 284 -8.42 -19.44 -14.45
CA ALA A 284 -7.80 -20.73 -14.77
C ALA A 284 -6.44 -20.58 -15.49
N VAL A 285 -6.24 -19.52 -16.27
CA VAL A 285 -5.00 -19.31 -17.06
C VAL A 285 -3.97 -18.42 -16.37
N LYS A 286 -4.33 -17.77 -15.27
CA LYS A 286 -3.45 -16.87 -14.52
C LYS A 286 -2.62 -17.64 -13.49
N HIS A 287 -1.32 -17.37 -13.45
CA HIS A 287 -0.46 -17.72 -12.31
C HIS A 287 -0.51 -16.57 -11.31
N PHE A 288 -0.99 -16.87 -10.11
CA PHE A 288 -1.04 -15.89 -9.02
C PHE A 288 0.16 -16.05 -8.09
N HIS A 289 0.57 -14.96 -7.49
CA HIS A 289 1.57 -14.92 -6.43
C HIS A 289 0.88 -14.53 -5.13
N ILE A 290 1.02 -15.35 -4.11
CA ILE A 290 0.50 -15.03 -2.79
C ILE A 290 1.26 -13.80 -2.28
N TYR A 291 0.52 -12.81 -1.79
CA TYR A 291 1.09 -11.65 -1.16
C TYR A 291 0.48 -11.48 0.25
N GLU A 292 1.25 -10.91 1.14
CA GLU A 292 0.83 -10.71 2.52
C GLU A 292 -0.40 -9.79 2.60
N GLY A 293 -1.43 -10.24 3.33
CA GLY A 293 -2.75 -9.58 3.38
C GLY A 293 -3.69 -9.92 2.20
N GLY A 294 -3.25 -10.80 1.30
CA GLY A 294 -4.05 -11.33 0.19
C GLY A 294 -4.52 -12.78 0.37
N GLU A 295 -4.02 -13.43 1.42
CA GLU A 295 -4.31 -14.85 1.70
C GLU A 295 -5.81 -15.11 1.83
N GLY A 296 -6.27 -16.15 1.19
CA GLY A 296 -7.67 -16.59 1.22
C GLY A 296 -8.61 -15.77 0.33
N LYS A 297 -8.22 -14.61 -0.21
CA LYS A 297 -9.08 -13.80 -1.07
C LYS A 297 -9.35 -14.47 -2.41
N LEU A 298 -8.33 -15.03 -3.03
CA LEU A 298 -8.46 -15.75 -4.29
C LEU A 298 -9.28 -17.04 -4.13
N THR A 299 -9.01 -17.81 -3.07
CA THR A 299 -9.75 -19.03 -2.77
C THR A 299 -11.22 -18.78 -2.47
N LYS A 300 -11.51 -17.70 -1.75
CA LYS A 300 -12.88 -17.23 -1.49
C LYS A 300 -13.59 -16.84 -2.80
N GLN A 301 -12.94 -16.05 -3.64
CA GLN A 301 -13.52 -15.63 -4.92
C GLN A 301 -13.71 -16.83 -5.86
N HIS A 302 -12.77 -17.78 -5.89
CA HIS A 302 -12.89 -19.02 -6.65
C HIS A 302 -14.14 -19.80 -6.24
N ALA A 303 -14.33 -20.03 -4.95
CA ALA A 303 -15.48 -20.73 -4.44
C ALA A 303 -16.81 -20.03 -4.80
N TRP A 304 -16.88 -18.73 -4.61
CA TRP A 304 -18.07 -17.95 -4.94
C TRP A 304 -18.40 -17.92 -6.43
N MET A 305 -17.42 -17.74 -7.32
CA MET A 305 -17.67 -17.79 -8.78
C MET A 305 -18.34 -19.10 -9.20
N HIS A 306 -17.83 -20.22 -8.65
CA HIS A 306 -18.37 -21.54 -8.98
C HIS A 306 -19.73 -21.77 -8.38
N VAL A 307 -20.00 -21.29 -7.15
CA VAL A 307 -21.33 -21.37 -6.54
C VAL A 307 -22.34 -20.59 -7.36
N LEU A 308 -22.03 -19.34 -7.67
CA LEU A 308 -22.98 -18.47 -8.39
C LEU A 308 -23.25 -18.99 -9.81
N TYR A 309 -22.23 -19.49 -10.50
CA TYR A 309 -22.41 -20.10 -11.83
C TYR A 309 -23.18 -21.42 -11.75
N GLY A 310 -22.87 -22.26 -10.77
CA GLY A 310 -23.62 -23.49 -10.53
C GLY A 310 -25.09 -23.22 -10.21
N ASN A 311 -25.39 -22.23 -9.39
CA ASN A 311 -26.76 -21.81 -9.07
C ASN A 311 -27.51 -21.36 -10.33
N LEU A 312 -26.87 -20.55 -11.17
CA LEU A 312 -27.47 -20.11 -12.45
C LEU A 312 -27.78 -21.30 -13.36
N LEU A 313 -26.87 -22.24 -13.49
CA LEU A 313 -27.06 -23.46 -14.31
C LEU A 313 -28.16 -24.34 -13.75
N ALA A 314 -28.19 -24.56 -12.43
CA ALA A 314 -29.23 -25.33 -11.76
C ALA A 314 -30.61 -24.69 -11.93
N LYS A 315 -30.72 -23.37 -11.80
CA LYS A 315 -31.95 -22.61 -12.03
C LYS A 315 -32.46 -22.76 -13.48
N ASN A 316 -31.52 -22.87 -14.44
CA ASN A 316 -31.82 -23.10 -15.85
C ASN A 316 -32.11 -24.60 -16.20
N GLY A 317 -32.06 -25.50 -15.23
CA GLY A 317 -32.31 -26.92 -15.41
C GLY A 317 -31.11 -27.77 -15.84
N ASP A 318 -29.94 -27.18 -16.05
CA ASP A 318 -28.70 -27.90 -16.39
C ASP A 318 -27.98 -28.40 -15.13
N THR A 319 -28.60 -29.36 -14.45
CA THR A 319 -28.13 -29.91 -13.17
C THR A 319 -26.81 -30.67 -13.32
N ALA A 320 -26.55 -31.29 -14.47
CA ALA A 320 -25.31 -32.03 -14.70
C ALA A 320 -24.11 -31.07 -14.81
N LYS A 321 -24.25 -29.97 -15.58
CA LYS A 321 -23.21 -28.94 -15.67
C LYS A 321 -23.05 -28.20 -14.34
N ALA A 322 -24.16 -27.94 -13.62
CA ALA A 322 -24.11 -27.33 -12.27
C ALA A 322 -23.29 -28.17 -11.30
N GLU A 323 -23.53 -29.52 -11.25
CA GLU A 323 -22.72 -30.42 -10.43
C GLU A 323 -21.23 -30.34 -10.77
N GLN A 324 -20.88 -30.36 -12.06
CA GLN A 324 -19.50 -30.25 -12.51
C GLN A 324 -18.86 -28.92 -12.07
N ILE A 325 -19.57 -27.80 -12.20
CA ILE A 325 -19.10 -26.49 -11.80
C ILE A 325 -18.86 -26.42 -10.30
N TYR A 326 -19.80 -26.89 -9.48
CA TYR A 326 -19.59 -26.97 -8.04
C TYR A 326 -18.37 -27.83 -7.67
N MET A 327 -18.19 -28.99 -8.30
CA MET A 327 -17.04 -29.85 -8.07
C MET A 327 -15.70 -29.19 -8.46
N ASN A 328 -15.69 -28.39 -9.53
CA ASN A 328 -14.54 -27.60 -9.91
C ASN A 328 -14.22 -26.52 -8.87
N GLY A 329 -15.23 -25.94 -8.22
CA GLY A 329 -15.05 -24.98 -7.14
C GLY A 329 -14.37 -25.55 -5.89
N ILE A 330 -14.48 -26.88 -5.66
CA ILE A 330 -13.75 -27.58 -4.60
C ILE A 330 -12.28 -27.79 -4.96
N ASN A 331 -11.98 -27.91 -6.24
CA ASN A 331 -10.65 -28.25 -6.75
C ASN A 331 -9.92 -27.00 -7.24
N MET A 332 -9.08 -26.41 -6.38
CA MET A 332 -8.31 -25.24 -6.76
C MET A 332 -7.19 -25.60 -7.74
N PRO A 333 -6.99 -24.80 -8.82
CA PRO A 333 -5.86 -24.91 -9.71
C PRO A 333 -4.53 -24.70 -8.98
N LYS A 334 -3.50 -25.50 -9.30
CA LYS A 334 -2.15 -25.29 -8.75
C LYS A 334 -1.55 -23.93 -9.13
N SER A 335 -2.00 -23.35 -10.23
CA SER A 335 -1.60 -22.03 -10.70
C SER A 335 -1.95 -20.88 -9.75
N TYR A 336 -2.84 -21.11 -8.78
CA TYR A 336 -3.17 -20.11 -7.77
C TYR A 336 -2.04 -19.87 -6.76
N GLY A 337 -1.07 -20.79 -6.65
CA GLY A 337 0.04 -20.67 -5.69
C GLY A 337 -0.39 -20.78 -4.22
N GLU A 338 -1.68 -20.91 -3.98
CA GLU A 338 -2.30 -20.98 -2.66
C GLU A 338 -2.76 -22.42 -2.39
N ALA A 339 -2.39 -22.97 -1.23
CA ALA A 339 -2.88 -24.27 -0.81
C ALA A 339 -4.22 -24.12 -0.08
N LYS A 340 -5.02 -25.19 -0.04
CA LYS A 340 -6.15 -25.27 0.90
C LYS A 340 -5.59 -25.11 2.31
N THR A 341 -5.76 -23.95 2.90
CA THR A 341 -5.34 -23.65 4.26
C THR A 341 -6.45 -23.96 5.25
N PHE A 342 -6.25 -23.65 6.52
CA PHE A 342 -7.24 -23.74 7.60
C PHE A 342 -8.57 -23.00 7.31
N PHE A 343 -8.57 -22.15 6.30
CA PHE A 343 -9.72 -21.39 5.82
C PHE A 343 -10.43 -22.12 4.69
N ASN A 344 -10.94 -23.32 4.98
CA ASN A 344 -11.76 -24.04 4.01
C ASN A 344 -13.00 -23.21 3.67
N GLN A 345 -13.11 -22.75 2.43
CA GLN A 345 -14.18 -21.87 1.93
C GLN A 345 -15.25 -22.68 1.15
N GLU A 346 -15.50 -23.94 1.49
CA GLU A 346 -16.29 -24.85 0.64
C GLU A 346 -17.71 -25.14 1.16
N ALA A 347 -18.12 -24.64 2.33
CA ALA A 347 -19.40 -25.00 2.95
C ALA A 347 -20.59 -24.68 2.03
N HIS A 348 -20.60 -23.55 1.35
CA HIS A 348 -21.64 -23.16 0.42
C HIS A 348 -21.66 -24.04 -0.83
N ILE A 349 -20.52 -24.50 -1.32
CA ILE A 349 -20.43 -25.44 -2.46
C ILE A 349 -21.11 -26.77 -2.10
N TYR A 350 -20.73 -27.36 -0.97
CA TYR A 350 -21.31 -28.62 -0.52
C TYR A 350 -22.80 -28.50 -0.20
N TYR A 351 -23.24 -27.36 0.34
CA TYR A 351 -24.65 -27.09 0.57
C TYR A 351 -25.42 -27.10 -0.74
N TYR A 352 -24.99 -26.43 -1.78
CA TYR A 352 -25.67 -26.41 -3.07
C TYR A 352 -25.56 -27.75 -3.81
N LEU A 353 -24.46 -28.50 -3.69
CA LEU A 353 -24.37 -29.88 -4.16
C LEU A 353 -25.44 -30.75 -3.51
N SER A 354 -25.72 -30.59 -2.20
CA SER A 354 -26.75 -31.35 -1.51
C SER A 354 -28.15 -31.12 -2.10
N LYS A 355 -28.40 -29.97 -2.73
CA LYS A 355 -29.69 -29.67 -3.41
C LYS A 355 -29.86 -30.44 -4.72
N LEU A 356 -28.75 -30.85 -5.33
CA LEU A 356 -28.79 -31.69 -6.55
C LEU A 356 -28.87 -33.17 -6.25
N TYR A 357 -28.59 -33.61 -5.01
CA TYR A 357 -28.46 -34.99 -4.63
C TYR A 357 -29.67 -35.50 -3.84
N SER A 358 -29.82 -36.85 -3.78
CA SER A 358 -30.77 -37.56 -2.96
C SER A 358 -30.14 -38.66 -2.13
N GLY A 359 -30.83 -39.16 -1.13
CA GLY A 359 -30.37 -40.28 -0.28
C GLY A 359 -29.02 -40.00 0.40
N ASP A 360 -28.18 -41.01 0.50
CA ASP A 360 -26.88 -40.95 1.19
C ASP A 360 -25.94 -39.91 0.60
N LYS A 361 -26.00 -39.67 -0.73
CA LYS A 361 -25.14 -38.65 -1.38
C LYS A 361 -25.48 -37.24 -0.90
N ARG A 362 -26.77 -36.95 -0.70
CA ARG A 362 -27.24 -35.68 -0.14
C ARG A 362 -26.75 -35.50 1.31
N ILE A 363 -26.95 -36.54 2.14
CA ILE A 363 -26.52 -36.51 3.55
C ILE A 363 -25.02 -36.22 3.68
N LYS A 364 -24.20 -36.94 2.90
CA LYS A 364 -22.74 -36.75 2.90
C LYS A 364 -22.36 -35.33 2.47
N ALA A 365 -23.04 -34.70 1.53
CA ALA A 365 -22.78 -33.34 1.12
C ALA A 365 -23.15 -32.34 2.24
N LEU A 366 -24.29 -32.56 2.92
CA LEU A 366 -24.67 -31.75 4.09
C LEU A 366 -23.69 -31.88 5.25
N GLU A 367 -23.22 -33.10 5.52
CA GLU A 367 -22.19 -33.32 6.56
C GLU A 367 -20.92 -32.57 6.24
N LYS A 368 -20.46 -32.57 4.97
CA LYS A 368 -19.32 -31.78 4.52
C LYS A 368 -19.51 -30.27 4.71
N ALA A 369 -20.67 -29.75 4.40
CA ALA A 369 -20.98 -28.34 4.65
C ALA A 369 -21.00 -28.02 6.15
N ALA A 370 -21.49 -28.94 6.99
CA ALA A 370 -21.55 -28.79 8.44
C ALA A 370 -20.17 -28.88 9.13
N GLU A 371 -19.19 -29.54 8.52
CA GLU A 371 -17.80 -29.64 9.03
C GLU A 371 -17.02 -28.32 8.98
N TYR A 372 -17.56 -27.27 8.31
CA TYR A 372 -16.90 -25.96 8.19
C TYR A 372 -16.55 -25.35 9.55
N LYS A 373 -15.26 -25.02 9.75
CA LYS A 373 -14.71 -24.51 11.02
C LYS A 373 -13.83 -23.27 10.84
N ALA A 374 -14.02 -22.53 9.79
CA ALA A 374 -13.29 -21.27 9.60
C ALA A 374 -13.82 -20.14 10.48
N ALA A 375 -13.16 -18.99 10.42
CA ALA A 375 -13.64 -17.78 11.08
C ALA A 375 -15.06 -17.41 10.61
N VAL A 376 -15.82 -16.79 11.50
CA VAL A 376 -17.21 -16.36 11.21
C VAL A 376 -17.22 -15.45 10.00
N SER A 377 -18.02 -15.81 9.01
CA SER A 377 -18.21 -15.07 7.77
C SER A 377 -19.58 -15.36 7.18
N GLU A 378 -19.91 -14.78 6.02
CA GLU A 378 -21.15 -15.08 5.29
C GLU A 378 -21.26 -16.57 4.89
N ILE A 379 -20.14 -17.27 4.77
CA ILE A 379 -20.11 -18.71 4.44
C ILE A 379 -20.65 -19.55 5.62
N SER A 380 -20.55 -19.04 6.86
CA SER A 380 -21.09 -19.69 8.05
C SER A 380 -22.61 -19.94 7.98
N LEU A 381 -23.35 -19.12 7.21
CA LEU A 381 -24.77 -19.37 6.92
C LEU A 381 -24.99 -20.78 6.37
N PHE A 382 -24.18 -21.20 5.41
CA PHE A 382 -24.36 -22.50 4.72
C PHE A 382 -24.07 -23.69 5.64
N ARG A 383 -23.16 -23.52 6.61
CA ARG A 383 -22.99 -24.46 7.71
C ARG A 383 -24.26 -24.58 8.56
N ALA A 384 -24.84 -23.43 8.94
CA ALA A 384 -26.09 -23.43 9.73
C ALA A 384 -27.24 -24.07 8.97
N LEU A 385 -27.40 -23.74 7.67
CA LEU A 385 -28.43 -24.33 6.83
C LEU A 385 -28.24 -25.86 6.68
N ALA A 386 -27.01 -26.33 6.49
CA ALA A 386 -26.72 -27.75 6.41
C ALA A 386 -27.04 -28.48 7.74
N LEU A 387 -26.70 -27.89 8.88
CA LEU A 387 -27.04 -28.41 10.20
C LEU A 387 -28.54 -28.50 10.42
N LYS A 388 -29.33 -27.48 10.00
CA LYS A 388 -30.80 -27.53 10.04
C LYS A 388 -31.32 -28.72 9.25
N GLU A 389 -30.86 -28.94 8.03
CA GLU A 389 -31.30 -30.04 7.17
C GLU A 389 -30.88 -31.44 7.65
N LEU A 390 -29.82 -31.50 8.49
CA LEU A 390 -29.40 -32.72 9.19
C LEU A 390 -30.19 -32.94 10.50
N GLY A 391 -31.14 -32.09 10.86
CA GLY A 391 -31.96 -32.18 12.10
C GLY A 391 -31.19 -31.70 13.34
N LYS A 392 -30.08 -31.01 13.20
CA LYS A 392 -29.23 -30.48 14.29
C LYS A 392 -29.54 -29.02 14.59
N ALA A 393 -30.78 -28.73 14.96
CA ALA A 393 -31.27 -27.37 15.11
C ALA A 393 -30.50 -26.54 16.16
N ASP A 394 -30.12 -27.14 17.31
CA ASP A 394 -29.39 -26.45 18.36
C ASP A 394 -27.98 -26.05 17.90
N GLU A 395 -27.29 -26.92 17.14
CA GLU A 395 -25.97 -26.61 16.57
C GLU A 395 -26.10 -25.49 15.52
N ALA A 396 -27.15 -25.49 14.71
CA ALA A 396 -27.42 -24.46 13.72
C ALA A 396 -27.68 -23.10 14.37
N SER A 397 -28.53 -23.07 15.42
CA SER A 397 -28.81 -21.85 16.19
C SER A 397 -27.51 -21.24 16.75
N LYS A 398 -26.67 -22.08 17.34
CA LYS A 398 -25.37 -21.61 17.89
C LYS A 398 -24.49 -20.93 16.82
N VAL A 399 -24.43 -21.48 15.61
CA VAL A 399 -23.67 -20.84 14.49
C VAL A 399 -24.26 -19.49 14.13
N LEU A 400 -25.59 -19.38 14.05
CA LEU A 400 -26.27 -18.12 13.72
C LEU A 400 -26.10 -17.09 14.85
N ASP A 401 -26.15 -17.49 16.11
CA ASP A 401 -25.88 -16.64 17.27
C ASP A 401 -24.43 -16.10 17.25
N GLU A 402 -23.44 -16.93 16.90
CA GLU A 402 -22.06 -16.53 16.71
C GLU A 402 -21.92 -15.48 15.59
N MET A 403 -22.65 -15.67 14.48
CA MET A 403 -22.68 -14.70 13.38
C MET A 403 -23.31 -13.36 13.82
N LEU A 404 -24.43 -13.42 14.53
CA LEU A 404 -25.12 -12.22 15.06
C LEU A 404 -24.25 -11.46 16.04
N ALA A 405 -23.56 -12.16 16.94
CA ALA A 405 -22.66 -11.56 17.91
C ALA A 405 -21.46 -10.88 17.22
N ALA A 406 -20.84 -11.54 16.24
CA ALA A 406 -19.76 -10.97 15.45
C ALA A 406 -20.22 -9.74 14.66
N ALA A 407 -21.36 -9.80 14.01
CA ALA A 407 -21.97 -8.69 13.29
C ALA A 407 -22.26 -7.50 14.20
N GLN A 408 -22.87 -7.76 15.37
CA GLN A 408 -23.20 -6.72 16.33
C GLN A 408 -21.94 -6.06 16.90
N ASN A 409 -20.89 -6.85 17.18
CA ASN A 409 -19.61 -6.32 17.63
C ASN A 409 -19.01 -5.34 16.61
N LEU A 410 -19.06 -5.62 15.31
CA LEU A 410 -18.60 -4.70 14.26
C LEU A 410 -19.43 -3.41 14.21
N ILE A 411 -20.74 -3.50 14.43
CA ILE A 411 -21.64 -2.34 14.42
C ILE A 411 -21.43 -1.46 15.66
N ASP A 412 -21.26 -2.06 16.84
CA ASP A 412 -21.13 -1.34 18.10
C ASP A 412 -19.71 -0.73 18.26
N ASN A 413 -18.70 -1.41 17.74
CA ASN A 413 -17.29 -0.99 17.78
C ASN A 413 -16.81 -0.53 16.39
N LYS A 414 -17.61 0.28 15.72
CA LYS A 414 -17.37 0.74 14.35
C LYS A 414 -16.02 1.41 14.13
N ASP A 415 -15.45 2.01 15.17
CA ASP A 415 -14.14 2.67 15.12
C ASP A 415 -12.96 1.72 15.35
N MET A 416 -13.23 0.43 15.65
CA MET A 416 -12.19 -0.54 15.97
C MET A 416 -11.39 -0.90 14.70
N ARG A 417 -10.09 -0.64 14.75
CA ARG A 417 -9.17 -1.08 13.70
C ARG A 417 -8.92 -2.58 13.80
N THR A 418 -9.09 -3.28 12.70
CA THR A 418 -8.63 -4.66 12.59
C THR A 418 -7.09 -4.64 12.60
N TYR A 419 -6.48 -5.39 13.53
CA TYR A 419 -5.03 -5.59 13.51
C TYR A 419 -4.68 -6.53 12.35
N TYR A 420 -3.88 -6.03 11.43
CA TYR A 420 -3.19 -6.87 10.45
C TYR A 420 -1.88 -7.28 11.10
N GLY A 421 -1.63 -8.58 11.21
CA GLY A 421 -0.45 -9.13 11.89
C GLY A 421 0.89 -8.63 11.40
N VAL A 422 1.95 -9.22 11.90
CA VAL A 422 3.35 -8.87 11.58
C VAL A 422 3.59 -9.02 10.08
N GLY A 423 3.85 -7.95 9.45
CA GLY A 423 3.97 -7.84 8.01
C GLY A 423 3.04 -6.73 7.60
N SER A 424 3.62 -5.67 7.16
CA SER A 424 2.85 -4.52 6.73
C SER A 424 1.94 -4.95 5.58
N PRO A 425 0.63 -4.84 5.69
CA PRO A 425 -0.19 -4.90 4.49
C PRO A 425 0.37 -3.87 3.53
N SER A 426 0.36 -4.17 2.26
CA SER A 426 0.66 -3.16 1.24
C SER A 426 -0.11 -1.89 1.61
N PRO A 427 0.54 -0.77 1.91
CA PRO A 427 -0.16 0.38 2.43
C PRO A 427 -1.24 0.78 1.43
N MET A 428 -2.47 0.86 1.91
CA MET A 428 -3.58 1.34 1.10
C MET A 428 -3.24 2.78 0.68
N PRO A 429 -3.35 3.12 -0.60
CA PRO A 429 -3.01 4.47 -1.09
C PRO A 429 -3.95 5.53 -0.53
N PHE A 430 -5.21 5.16 -0.29
CA PHE A 430 -6.24 6.02 0.29
C PHE A 430 -6.52 5.64 1.73
N GLU A 431 -6.89 6.62 2.55
CA GLU A 431 -7.30 6.37 3.93
C GLU A 431 -8.56 5.51 3.96
N LEU A 432 -8.53 4.44 4.75
CA LEU A 432 -9.67 3.55 4.92
C LEU A 432 -10.69 4.23 5.86
N ASP A 433 -11.92 4.38 5.37
CA ASP A 433 -13.05 4.71 6.23
C ASP A 433 -13.44 3.47 7.05
N ILE A 434 -12.84 3.39 8.24
CA ILE A 434 -12.99 2.23 9.14
C ILE A 434 -14.42 2.09 9.61
N GLU A 435 -15.09 3.19 9.92
CA GLU A 435 -16.49 3.18 10.34
C GLU A 435 -17.38 2.61 9.23
N LYS A 436 -17.26 3.14 8.02
CA LYS A 436 -17.98 2.65 6.85
C LYS A 436 -17.73 1.15 6.62
N HIS A 437 -16.46 0.73 6.69
CA HIS A 437 -16.07 -0.67 6.47
C HIS A 437 -16.69 -1.61 7.53
N ASN A 438 -16.60 -1.27 8.81
CA ASN A 438 -17.11 -2.09 9.88
C ASN A 438 -18.65 -2.15 9.86
N LEU A 439 -19.32 -1.03 9.61
CA LEU A 439 -20.77 -0.99 9.47
C LEU A 439 -21.24 -1.80 8.27
N LEU A 440 -20.59 -1.68 7.10
CA LEU A 440 -20.90 -2.45 5.91
C LEU A 440 -20.79 -3.95 6.18
N THR A 441 -19.65 -4.39 6.68
CA THR A 441 -19.39 -5.80 7.00
C THR A 441 -20.35 -6.32 8.07
N GLY A 442 -20.58 -5.52 9.13
CA GLY A 442 -21.51 -5.88 10.21
C GLY A 442 -22.95 -6.04 9.73
N TYR A 443 -23.47 -5.09 8.94
CA TYR A 443 -24.84 -5.19 8.42
C TYR A 443 -25.00 -6.32 7.40
N ALA A 444 -24.01 -6.55 6.52
CA ALA A 444 -24.04 -7.67 5.59
C ALA A 444 -24.05 -9.01 6.34
N LEU A 445 -23.13 -9.22 7.28
CA LEU A 445 -23.07 -10.45 8.08
C LEU A 445 -24.35 -10.68 8.88
N LYS A 446 -24.94 -9.60 9.46
CA LYS A 446 -26.20 -9.66 10.17
C LYS A 446 -27.36 -10.09 9.27
N ALA A 447 -27.38 -9.62 8.01
CA ALA A 447 -28.39 -10.03 7.05
C ALA A 447 -28.32 -11.53 6.74
N PHE A 448 -27.12 -12.07 6.50
CA PHE A 448 -26.94 -13.51 6.31
C PHE A 448 -27.39 -14.34 7.51
N ALA A 449 -27.07 -13.91 8.73
CA ALA A 449 -27.48 -14.61 9.95
C ALA A 449 -29.00 -14.60 10.13
N LEU A 450 -29.64 -13.44 9.99
CA LEU A 450 -31.11 -13.30 10.09
C LEU A 450 -31.83 -14.07 9.00
N TYR A 451 -31.29 -14.14 7.78
CA TYR A 451 -31.81 -15.02 6.74
C TYR A 451 -31.79 -16.48 7.18
N GLY A 452 -30.68 -16.92 7.78
CA GLY A 452 -30.54 -18.25 8.37
C GLY A 452 -31.55 -18.54 9.49
N GLU A 453 -31.96 -17.53 10.25
CA GLU A 453 -33.01 -17.60 11.25
C GLU A 453 -34.46 -17.49 10.69
N GLU A 454 -34.61 -17.37 9.37
CA GLU A 454 -35.86 -17.17 8.67
C GLU A 454 -36.55 -15.83 9.00
N LYS A 455 -35.84 -14.86 9.55
CA LYS A 455 -36.23 -13.47 9.83
C LYS A 455 -36.02 -12.59 8.60
N TYR A 456 -36.66 -12.94 7.49
CA TYR A 456 -36.43 -12.35 6.17
C TYR A 456 -36.61 -10.83 6.11
N SER A 457 -37.63 -10.29 6.80
CA SER A 457 -37.86 -8.83 6.83
C SER A 457 -36.72 -8.07 7.52
N ASP A 458 -36.20 -8.61 8.61
CA ASP A 458 -35.11 -7.98 9.34
C ASP A 458 -33.77 -8.11 8.57
N ALA A 459 -33.56 -9.25 7.89
CA ALA A 459 -32.47 -9.47 7.01
C ALA A 459 -32.43 -8.46 5.85
N GLU A 460 -33.58 -8.21 5.22
CA GLU A 460 -33.75 -7.22 4.16
C GLU A 460 -33.43 -5.79 4.64
N ILE A 461 -33.82 -5.42 5.84
CA ILE A 461 -33.48 -4.13 6.44
C ILE A 461 -31.97 -4.00 6.61
N CYS A 462 -31.30 -5.06 7.05
CA CYS A 462 -29.86 -5.06 7.26
C CYS A 462 -29.10 -4.96 5.94
N ILE A 463 -29.45 -5.76 4.93
CA ILE A 463 -28.74 -5.73 3.64
C ILE A 463 -28.92 -4.40 2.91
N ARG A 464 -30.09 -3.77 3.01
CA ARG A 464 -30.31 -2.41 2.48
C ARG A 464 -29.46 -1.36 3.18
N LYS A 465 -29.17 -1.52 4.47
CA LYS A 465 -28.22 -0.63 5.17
C LYS A 465 -26.79 -0.83 4.65
N ALA A 466 -26.38 -2.07 4.43
CA ALA A 466 -25.08 -2.37 3.84
C ALA A 466 -24.98 -1.80 2.40
N GLU A 467 -26.00 -2.02 1.58
CA GLU A 467 -26.05 -1.52 0.19
C GLU A 467 -25.97 0.01 0.10
N LYS A 468 -26.58 0.74 1.05
CA LYS A 468 -26.45 2.20 1.10
C LYS A 468 -25.05 2.68 1.40
N LEU A 469 -24.25 1.88 2.11
CA LEU A 469 -22.86 2.19 2.40
C LEU A 469 -21.95 1.90 1.19
N ASP A 470 -22.15 0.75 0.53
CA ASP A 470 -21.47 0.38 -0.71
C ASP A 470 -22.34 -0.60 -1.52
N SER A 471 -22.96 -0.10 -2.58
CA SER A 471 -23.78 -0.92 -3.49
C SER A 471 -22.97 -1.90 -4.34
N GLY A 472 -21.67 -1.65 -4.48
CA GLY A 472 -20.71 -2.50 -5.21
C GLY A 472 -20.01 -3.54 -4.35
N ASP A 473 -20.39 -3.67 -3.06
CA ASP A 473 -19.79 -4.69 -2.19
C ASP A 473 -20.21 -6.10 -2.59
N PHE A 474 -19.23 -7.02 -2.59
CA PHE A 474 -19.47 -8.38 -3.04
C PHE A 474 -20.37 -9.18 -2.10
N ALA A 475 -20.33 -8.96 -0.79
CA ALA A 475 -21.21 -9.66 0.15
C ALA A 475 -22.67 -9.23 -0.03
N VAL A 476 -22.91 -7.94 -0.32
CA VAL A 476 -24.25 -7.43 -0.68
C VAL A 476 -24.77 -8.10 -1.95
N TYR A 477 -23.92 -8.18 -2.98
CA TYR A 477 -24.25 -8.87 -4.22
C TYR A 477 -24.56 -10.36 -3.98
N ALA A 478 -23.66 -11.08 -3.29
CA ALA A 478 -23.81 -12.50 -3.01
C ALA A 478 -25.12 -12.79 -2.22
N TYR A 479 -25.44 -11.96 -1.21
CA TYR A 479 -26.69 -12.08 -0.47
C TYR A 479 -27.90 -12.04 -1.40
N LYS A 480 -27.99 -11.06 -2.30
CA LYS A 480 -29.09 -10.94 -3.26
C LYS A 480 -29.19 -12.17 -4.14
N GLN A 481 -28.06 -12.66 -4.67
CA GLN A 481 -28.06 -13.83 -5.56
C GLN A 481 -28.48 -15.13 -4.89
N ILE A 482 -28.35 -15.29 -3.58
CA ILE A 482 -28.78 -16.50 -2.86
C ILE A 482 -30.20 -16.39 -2.32
N THR A 483 -30.78 -15.21 -2.29
CA THR A 483 -32.13 -14.94 -1.76
C THR A 483 -33.19 -14.74 -2.85
N GLU A 484 -32.78 -14.50 -4.10
CA GLU A 484 -33.61 -14.44 -5.31
C GLU A 484 -33.87 -15.84 -5.91
#